data_7bc90f1f06ea769dee859b0c0cea3fde
#
_entry.id   7bc90f1f06ea769dee859b0c0cea3fde
#
_cell.length_a   1.000
_cell.length_b   1.000
_cell.length_c   1.000
_cell.angle_alpha   90.00
_cell.angle_beta   90.00
_cell.angle_gamma   90.00
#
_symmetry.space_group_name_H-M   'P 1'
#
loop_
_entity.id
_entity.type
_entity.pdbx_description
1 polymer ?
#
loop_
_entity_poly.entity_id
_entity_poly.type
_entity_poly.pdbx_seq_one_letter_code
_entity_poly.pdbx_strand_id
1 'polypeptide(L)'
;MPIFFTNETHLPLVIGMMNPGENPLMVRQLLRFDEALLLGVRRWHAPAVTFLMRALTRFGDASSWILVGLVLLAAGGTARRYGLLLSSAAIIATILSQALKRICKRPRPSSGIGGFTALTENPDVFSFPSGHMAAAFAVAIALAGYGWLGPLHLSLALAIGLSRVYLGAHYPLDVAAGGAVGLIAGLAARALF
;
A
#
# COMPACT_ATOMS: atom_id res chain seq x y z
N MET A 1 4.16 -31.91 6.68
CA MET A 1 2.77 -32.09 6.24
C MET A 1 2.58 -31.19 5.02
N PRO A 2 2.36 -31.69 3.81
CA PRO A 2 2.21 -30.86 2.62
C PRO A 2 0.84 -30.18 2.67
N ILE A 3 0.85 -28.83 2.62
CA ILE A 3 -0.35 -28.01 2.54
C ILE A 3 -0.85 -28.12 1.09
N PHE A 4 -1.91 -28.87 0.87
CA PHE A 4 -2.59 -28.94 -0.42
C PHE A 4 -3.27 -27.60 -0.71
N PHE A 5 -2.81 -26.92 -1.76
CA PHE A 5 -3.42 -25.73 -2.31
C PHE A 5 -4.71 -26.12 -3.05
N THR A 6 -5.84 -25.96 -2.40
CA THR A 6 -7.15 -26.09 -3.04
C THR A 6 -7.91 -24.79 -2.84
N ASN A 7 -7.75 -23.84 -3.73
CA ASN A 7 -8.83 -22.90 -4.02
C ASN A 7 -8.63 -22.23 -5.38
N GLU A 8 -9.18 -22.84 -6.41
CA GLU A 8 -9.24 -22.29 -7.77
C GLU A 8 -10.31 -21.17 -7.94
N THR A 9 -11.03 -20.83 -6.87
CA THR A 9 -12.25 -20.03 -6.97
C THR A 9 -12.05 -18.53 -7.19
N HIS A 10 -10.86 -17.97 -6.97
CA HIS A 10 -10.61 -16.53 -7.11
C HIS A 10 -9.71 -16.16 -8.31
N LEU A 11 -9.11 -17.15 -8.97
CA LEU A 11 -8.32 -16.97 -10.18
C LEU A 11 -9.13 -16.45 -11.40
N PRO A 12 -10.41 -16.84 -11.60
CA PRO A 12 -11.17 -16.45 -12.79
C PRO A 12 -11.42 -14.94 -12.90
N LEU A 13 -11.52 -14.23 -11.77
CA LEU A 13 -11.88 -12.80 -11.78
C LEU A 13 -10.73 -11.90 -12.26
N VAL A 14 -9.50 -12.22 -11.86
CA VAL A 14 -8.29 -11.49 -12.32
C VAL A 14 -7.97 -11.83 -13.78
N ILE A 15 -8.16 -13.10 -14.16
CA ILE A 15 -7.93 -13.58 -15.54
C ILE A 15 -8.98 -13.04 -16.50
N GLY A 16 -10.24 -12.88 -16.07
CA GLY A 16 -11.33 -12.35 -16.91
C GLY A 16 -11.18 -10.86 -17.26
N MET A 17 -10.29 -10.12 -16.58
CA MET A 17 -9.98 -8.72 -16.87
C MET A 17 -8.78 -8.56 -17.82
N MET A 18 -8.15 -9.65 -18.23
CA MET A 18 -6.95 -9.65 -19.06
C MET A 18 -7.31 -9.75 -20.55
N ASN A 19 -6.55 -9.04 -21.38
CA ASN A 19 -6.67 -9.13 -22.83
C ASN A 19 -6.42 -10.58 -23.31
N PRO A 20 -7.15 -11.07 -24.33
CA PRO A 20 -6.96 -12.44 -24.85
C PRO A 20 -5.54 -12.81 -25.33
N GLY A 21 -4.65 -11.80 -25.44
CA GLY A 21 -3.24 -11.99 -25.82
C GLY A 21 -2.28 -12.20 -24.65
N GLU A 22 -2.71 -12.09 -23.38
CA GLU A 22 -1.84 -12.27 -22.23
C GLU A 22 -1.76 -13.77 -21.83
N ASN A 23 -0.54 -14.25 -21.59
CA ASN A 23 -0.30 -15.65 -21.24
C ASN A 23 -0.83 -15.96 -19.81
N PRO A 24 -1.94 -16.71 -19.66
CA PRO A 24 -2.56 -16.99 -18.37
C PRO A 24 -1.63 -17.75 -17.40
N LEU A 25 -0.65 -18.48 -17.94
CA LEU A 25 0.35 -19.19 -17.13
C LEU A 25 1.30 -18.23 -16.43
N MET A 26 1.74 -17.18 -17.11
CA MET A 26 2.64 -16.15 -16.55
C MET A 26 1.99 -15.40 -15.39
N VAL A 27 0.71 -15.03 -15.53
CA VAL A 27 -0.02 -14.36 -14.48
C VAL A 27 -0.23 -15.26 -13.26
N ARG A 28 -0.60 -16.52 -13.48
CA ARG A 28 -0.72 -17.51 -12.40
C ARG A 28 0.60 -17.70 -11.66
N GLN A 29 1.73 -17.73 -12.37
CA GLN A 29 3.05 -17.82 -11.76
C GLN A 29 3.37 -16.59 -10.92
N LEU A 30 3.07 -15.39 -11.43
CA LEU A 30 3.29 -14.14 -10.71
C LEU A 30 2.45 -14.07 -9.41
N LEU A 31 1.18 -14.45 -9.47
CA LEU A 31 0.32 -14.47 -8.29
C LEU A 31 0.75 -15.52 -7.25
N ARG A 32 1.21 -16.69 -7.70
CA ARG A 32 1.78 -17.71 -6.79
C ARG A 32 3.08 -17.25 -6.15
N PHE A 33 3.92 -16.56 -6.89
CA PHE A 33 5.15 -15.97 -6.35
C PHE A 33 4.85 -14.90 -5.31
N ASP A 34 3.87 -14.03 -5.59
CA ASP A 34 3.39 -12.99 -4.68
C ASP A 34 2.87 -13.56 -3.34
N GLU A 35 2.09 -14.65 -3.44
CA GLU A 35 1.62 -15.39 -2.27
C GLU A 35 2.77 -16.09 -1.51
N ALA A 36 3.70 -16.70 -2.22
CA ALA A 36 4.85 -17.35 -1.61
C ALA A 36 5.75 -16.37 -0.85
N LEU A 37 5.96 -15.16 -1.38
CA LEU A 37 6.68 -14.10 -0.70
C LEU A 37 5.96 -13.68 0.58
N LEU A 38 4.64 -13.48 0.54
CA LEU A 38 3.85 -13.16 1.72
C LEU A 38 3.98 -14.22 2.81
N LEU A 39 3.84 -15.50 2.44
CA LEU A 39 3.96 -16.63 3.36
C LEU A 39 5.39 -16.78 3.90
N GLY A 40 6.39 -16.43 3.11
CA GLY A 40 7.80 -16.37 3.52
C GLY A 40 8.02 -15.35 4.65
N VAL A 41 7.45 -14.17 4.52
CA VAL A 41 7.55 -13.09 5.55
C VAL A 41 6.90 -13.52 6.87
N ARG A 42 5.86 -14.36 6.84
CA ARG A 42 5.18 -14.86 8.04
C ARG A 42 6.10 -15.64 8.99
N ARG A 43 7.17 -16.25 8.48
CA ARG A 43 8.16 -16.99 9.30
C ARG A 43 8.92 -16.08 10.27
N TRP A 44 8.92 -14.78 10.04
CA TRP A 44 9.62 -13.78 10.84
C TRP A 44 8.72 -13.15 11.91
N HIS A 45 7.52 -13.71 12.14
CA HIS A 45 6.60 -13.16 13.13
C HIS A 45 7.18 -13.30 14.55
N ALA A 46 7.32 -12.17 15.21
CA ALA A 46 7.70 -12.07 16.62
C ALA A 46 6.88 -10.95 17.29
N PRO A 47 6.51 -11.09 18.58
CA PRO A 47 5.65 -10.11 19.25
C PRO A 47 6.17 -8.68 19.20
N ALA A 48 7.46 -8.48 19.45
CA ALA A 48 8.10 -7.16 19.42
C ALA A 48 8.08 -6.54 18.00
N VAL A 49 8.38 -7.36 16.96
CA VAL A 49 8.32 -6.93 15.57
C VAL A 49 6.89 -6.61 15.16
N THR A 50 5.93 -7.44 15.56
CA THR A 50 4.50 -7.21 15.30
C THR A 50 4.01 -5.89 15.91
N PHE A 51 4.43 -5.58 17.13
CA PHE A 51 4.12 -4.30 17.77
C PHE A 51 4.66 -3.12 16.95
N LEU A 52 5.95 -3.18 16.54
CA LEU A 52 6.57 -2.15 15.71
C LEU A 52 5.82 -2.00 14.36
N MET A 53 5.51 -3.10 13.69
CA MET A 53 4.80 -3.08 12.40
C MET A 53 3.38 -2.49 12.52
N ARG A 54 2.70 -2.77 13.65
CA ARG A 54 1.41 -2.13 13.95
C ARG A 54 1.53 -0.63 14.21
N ALA A 55 2.59 -0.19 14.86
CA ALA A 55 2.87 1.23 15.04
C ALA A 55 3.15 1.91 13.69
N LEU A 56 4.05 1.33 12.88
CA LEU A 56 4.39 1.85 11.55
C LEU A 56 3.16 1.96 10.63
N THR A 57 2.28 0.96 10.62
CA THR A 57 1.09 1.00 9.74
C THR A 57 0.16 2.16 10.08
N ARG A 58 0.05 2.57 11.36
CA ARG A 58 -0.77 3.73 11.76
C ARG A 58 -0.28 5.04 11.19
N PHE A 59 1.03 5.20 11.01
CA PHE A 59 1.59 6.36 10.31
C PHE A 59 1.27 6.35 8.81
N GLY A 60 0.90 5.20 8.24
CA GLY A 60 0.53 5.06 6.83
C GLY A 60 -0.91 5.44 6.50
N ASP A 61 -1.75 5.72 7.49
CA ASP A 61 -3.12 6.13 7.26
C ASP A 61 -3.17 7.51 6.59
N ALA A 62 -3.96 7.64 5.53
CA ALA A 62 -4.13 8.91 4.82
C ALA A 62 -4.64 10.02 5.74
N SER A 63 -5.50 9.68 6.72
CA SER A 63 -6.00 10.60 7.74
C SER A 63 -4.87 11.20 8.58
N SER A 64 -3.84 10.42 8.91
CA SER A 64 -2.67 10.91 9.65
C SER A 64 -1.91 11.97 8.85
N TRP A 65 -1.69 11.75 7.56
CA TRP A 65 -1.02 12.70 6.69
C TRP A 65 -1.85 13.98 6.47
N ILE A 66 -3.16 13.83 6.31
CA ILE A 66 -4.07 14.98 6.17
C ILE A 66 -4.06 15.81 7.47
N LEU A 67 -4.12 15.17 8.63
CA LEU A 67 -4.08 15.87 9.92
C LEU A 67 -2.76 16.64 10.09
N VAL A 68 -1.61 16.00 9.82
CA VAL A 68 -0.30 16.68 9.85
C VAL A 68 -0.28 17.85 8.87
N GLY A 69 -0.81 17.66 7.66
CA GLY A 69 -0.92 18.72 6.67
C GLY A 69 -1.77 19.90 7.15
N LEU A 70 -2.91 19.65 7.79
CA LEU A 70 -3.78 20.69 8.36
C LEU A 70 -3.09 21.47 9.48
N VAL A 71 -2.35 20.79 10.36
CA VAL A 71 -1.56 21.44 11.41
C VAL A 71 -0.51 22.37 10.80
N LEU A 72 0.21 21.91 9.77
CA LEU A 72 1.20 22.72 9.05
C LEU A 72 0.56 23.91 8.31
N LEU A 73 -0.64 23.73 7.76
CA LEU A 73 -1.42 24.82 7.15
C LEU A 73 -1.76 25.89 8.17
N ALA A 74 -2.19 25.49 9.37
CA ALA A 74 -2.55 26.41 10.46
C ALA A 74 -1.33 27.15 11.03
N ALA A 75 -0.15 26.52 11.03
CA ALA A 75 1.09 27.14 11.47
C ALA A 75 1.56 28.31 10.58
N GLY A 76 1.11 28.35 9.32
CA GLY A 76 1.42 29.45 8.40
C GLY A 76 2.87 29.51 7.92
N GLY A 77 3.27 30.63 7.33
CA GLY A 77 4.64 30.82 6.85
C GLY A 77 5.11 29.72 5.86
N THR A 78 6.35 29.28 5.98
CA THR A 78 6.92 28.20 5.15
C THR A 78 6.28 26.84 5.40
N ALA A 79 5.73 26.61 6.60
CA ALA A 79 5.07 25.33 6.94
C ALA A 79 3.78 25.14 6.11
N ARG A 80 3.11 26.23 5.72
CA ARG A 80 1.91 26.17 4.89
C ARG A 80 2.13 25.41 3.58
N ARG A 81 3.27 25.63 2.92
CA ARG A 81 3.61 24.94 1.66
C ARG A 81 3.75 23.43 1.87
N TYR A 82 4.41 23.01 2.94
CA TYR A 82 4.49 21.59 3.30
C TYR A 82 3.11 21.00 3.59
N GLY A 83 2.27 21.75 4.31
CA GLY A 83 0.90 21.33 4.60
C GLY A 83 0.08 21.09 3.33
N LEU A 84 0.17 21.98 2.33
CA LEU A 84 -0.48 21.83 1.04
C LEU A 84 0.03 20.60 0.29
N LEU A 85 1.36 20.43 0.21
CA LEU A 85 1.98 19.29 -0.46
C LEU A 85 1.57 17.94 0.18
N LEU A 86 1.63 17.83 1.50
CA LEU A 86 1.27 16.60 2.21
C LEU A 86 -0.20 16.27 2.02
N SER A 87 -1.08 17.22 2.28
CA SER A 87 -2.52 17.00 2.20
C SER A 87 -2.96 16.66 0.78
N SER A 88 -2.52 17.41 -0.22
CA SER A 88 -2.88 17.15 -1.62
C SER A 88 -2.34 15.79 -2.09
N ALA A 89 -1.09 15.46 -1.79
CA ALA A 89 -0.49 14.18 -2.15
C ALA A 89 -1.27 13.00 -1.54
N ALA A 90 -1.59 13.07 -0.25
CA ALA A 90 -2.36 12.03 0.44
C ALA A 90 -3.79 11.91 -0.11
N ILE A 91 -4.46 13.02 -0.40
CA ILE A 91 -5.82 13.03 -0.97
C ILE A 91 -5.82 12.41 -2.37
N ILE A 92 -4.93 12.85 -3.26
CA ILE A 92 -4.84 12.33 -4.63
C ILE A 92 -4.53 10.83 -4.60
N ALA A 93 -3.55 10.39 -3.80
CA ALA A 93 -3.22 8.98 -3.65
C ALA A 93 -4.40 8.15 -3.16
N THR A 94 -5.17 8.67 -2.19
CA THR A 94 -6.35 8.00 -1.66
C THR A 94 -7.43 7.86 -2.72
N ILE A 95 -7.75 8.92 -3.46
CA ILE A 95 -8.76 8.88 -4.54
C ILE A 95 -8.37 7.85 -5.60
N LEU A 96 -7.12 7.90 -6.09
CA LEU A 96 -6.63 6.97 -7.10
C LEU A 96 -6.65 5.51 -6.59
N SER A 97 -6.19 5.28 -5.36
CA SER A 97 -6.19 3.94 -4.76
C SER A 97 -7.60 3.38 -4.60
N GLN A 98 -8.56 4.20 -4.15
CA GLN A 98 -9.94 3.77 -3.98
C GLN A 98 -10.63 3.50 -5.32
N ALA A 99 -10.34 4.29 -6.35
CA ALA A 99 -10.83 4.03 -7.71
C ALA A 99 -10.32 2.68 -8.24
N LEU A 100 -9.00 2.45 -8.15
CA LEU A 100 -8.38 1.20 -8.60
C LEU A 100 -8.89 -0.01 -7.80
N LYS A 101 -9.12 0.11 -6.49
CA LYS A 101 -9.71 -0.98 -5.69
C LYS A 101 -11.06 -1.43 -6.19
N ARG A 102 -11.92 -0.47 -6.58
CA ARG A 102 -13.25 -0.75 -7.12
C ARG A 102 -13.22 -1.41 -8.50
N ILE A 103 -12.17 -1.16 -9.27
CA ILE A 103 -11.94 -1.76 -10.59
C ILE A 103 -11.34 -3.16 -10.44
N CYS A 104 -10.23 -3.28 -9.73
CA CYS A 104 -9.44 -4.53 -9.66
C CYS A 104 -10.06 -5.60 -8.75
N LYS A 105 -10.76 -5.21 -7.69
CA LYS A 105 -11.49 -6.09 -6.74
C LYS A 105 -10.68 -7.30 -6.25
N ARG A 106 -9.36 -7.17 -6.15
CA ARG A 106 -8.50 -8.26 -5.66
C ARG A 106 -8.84 -8.59 -4.20
N PRO A 107 -9.12 -9.87 -3.86
CA PRO A 107 -9.36 -10.27 -2.47
C PRO A 107 -8.10 -10.09 -1.63
N ARG A 108 -8.28 -9.85 -0.32
CA ARG A 108 -7.16 -9.77 0.63
C ARG A 108 -6.58 -11.14 0.95
N PRO A 109 -5.32 -11.21 1.46
CA PRO A 109 -4.72 -12.48 1.89
C PRO A 109 -5.61 -13.27 2.85
N SER A 110 -6.29 -12.60 3.80
CA SER A 110 -7.18 -13.25 4.78
C SER A 110 -8.44 -13.88 4.18
N SER A 111 -8.87 -13.44 2.99
CA SER A 111 -10.01 -14.02 2.27
C SER A 111 -9.59 -14.84 1.06
N GLY A 112 -8.36 -14.65 0.55
CA GLY A 112 -7.84 -15.35 -0.62
C GLY A 112 -7.08 -16.64 -0.27
N ILE A 113 -6.48 -16.73 0.92
CA ILE A 113 -5.67 -17.88 1.35
C ILE A 113 -6.38 -18.60 2.48
N GLY A 114 -6.72 -19.88 2.28
CA GLY A 114 -7.40 -20.69 3.29
C GLY A 114 -6.59 -20.78 4.60
N GLY A 115 -7.24 -20.50 5.73
CA GLY A 115 -6.59 -20.52 7.05
C GLY A 115 -5.60 -19.38 7.34
N PHE A 116 -5.48 -18.39 6.45
CA PHE A 116 -4.63 -17.24 6.68
C PHE A 116 -5.37 -16.16 7.49
N THR A 117 -4.74 -15.70 8.57
CA THR A 117 -5.27 -14.62 9.42
C THR A 117 -4.31 -13.43 9.38
N ALA A 118 -4.82 -12.24 9.07
CA ALA A 118 -4.06 -11.01 9.14
C ALA A 118 -3.86 -10.59 10.61
N LEU A 119 -2.71 -9.95 10.90
CA LEU A 119 -2.39 -9.44 12.24
C LEU A 119 -2.89 -8.00 12.48
N THR A 120 -3.66 -7.46 11.56
CA THR A 120 -4.25 -6.13 11.64
C THR A 120 -5.65 -6.15 11.04
N GLU A 121 -6.49 -5.27 11.53
CA GLU A 121 -7.80 -5.01 10.91
C GLU A 121 -7.64 -4.24 9.61
N ASN A 122 -8.55 -4.47 8.68
CA ASN A 122 -8.56 -3.83 7.39
C ASN A 122 -9.93 -3.19 7.17
N PRO A 123 -9.99 -1.88 6.94
CA PRO A 123 -11.27 -1.16 6.82
C PRO A 123 -12.01 -1.44 5.52
N ASP A 124 -11.32 -1.94 4.51
CA ASP A 124 -11.90 -2.24 3.19
C ASP A 124 -11.68 -3.72 2.78
N VAL A 125 -12.49 -4.18 1.83
CA VAL A 125 -12.55 -5.58 1.38
C VAL A 125 -11.44 -5.92 0.38
N PHE A 126 -11.02 -4.94 -0.44
CA PHE A 126 -10.10 -5.17 -1.55
C PHE A 126 -8.65 -4.86 -1.17
N SER A 127 -7.72 -5.66 -1.71
CA SER A 127 -6.29 -5.52 -1.39
C SER A 127 -5.55 -4.60 -2.37
N PHE A 128 -5.84 -4.61 -3.65
CA PHE A 128 -5.05 -3.95 -4.68
C PHE A 128 -5.64 -2.59 -5.11
N PRO A 129 -4.81 -1.56 -5.15
CA PRO A 129 -3.46 -1.42 -4.60
C PRO A 129 -3.46 -1.07 -3.10
N SER A 130 -2.27 -1.09 -2.46
CA SER A 130 -2.12 -0.69 -1.05
C SER A 130 -2.27 0.84 -0.87
N GLY A 131 -3.36 1.27 -0.23
CA GLY A 131 -3.62 2.69 0.03
C GLY A 131 -2.62 3.33 1.00
N HIS A 132 -2.17 2.60 2.04
CA HIS A 132 -1.16 3.07 2.98
C HIS A 132 0.18 3.36 2.27
N MET A 133 0.63 2.43 1.44
CA MET A 133 1.84 2.64 0.64
C MET A 133 1.67 3.79 -0.33
N ALA A 134 0.51 3.89 -0.99
CA ALA A 134 0.23 4.97 -1.93
C ALA A 134 0.29 6.35 -1.25
N ALA A 135 -0.37 6.53 -0.11
CA ALA A 135 -0.37 7.79 0.61
C ALA A 135 1.03 8.15 1.15
N ALA A 136 1.71 7.21 1.82
CA ALA A 136 3.05 7.46 2.37
C ALA A 136 4.08 7.75 1.27
N PHE A 137 4.05 7.01 0.16
CA PHE A 137 4.97 7.23 -0.96
C PHE A 137 4.68 8.55 -1.68
N ALA A 138 3.40 8.93 -1.84
CA ALA A 138 3.02 10.21 -2.41
C ALA A 138 3.58 11.38 -1.60
N VAL A 139 3.49 11.32 -0.27
CA VAL A 139 4.09 12.32 0.62
C VAL A 139 5.61 12.36 0.47
N ALA A 140 6.28 11.21 0.40
CA ALA A 140 7.73 11.14 0.20
C ALA A 140 8.16 11.81 -1.12
N ILE A 141 7.43 11.56 -2.20
CA ILE A 141 7.70 12.16 -3.53
C ILE A 141 7.36 13.65 -3.51
N ALA A 142 6.27 14.07 -2.88
CA ALA A 142 5.92 15.48 -2.76
C ALA A 142 6.99 16.29 -2.01
N LEU A 143 7.65 15.67 -1.03
CA LEU A 143 8.73 16.27 -0.25
C LEU A 143 10.13 16.01 -0.83
N ALA A 144 10.27 15.25 -1.91
CA ALA A 144 11.54 15.05 -2.58
C ALA A 144 12.09 16.40 -3.09
N GLY A 145 13.30 16.77 -2.72
CA GLY A 145 13.89 18.07 -3.03
C GLY A 145 13.87 19.07 -1.87
N TYR A 146 13.23 18.73 -0.75
CA TYR A 146 13.29 19.52 0.48
C TYR A 146 14.33 18.95 1.47
N GLY A 147 15.59 18.85 0.99
CA GLY A 147 16.70 18.37 1.78
C GLY A 147 16.48 16.96 2.34
N TRP A 148 16.69 16.78 3.65
CA TRP A 148 16.58 15.48 4.34
C TRP A 148 15.14 14.97 4.48
N LEU A 149 14.13 15.80 4.26
CA LEU A 149 12.72 15.39 4.37
C LEU A 149 12.35 14.32 3.33
N GLY A 150 12.83 14.44 2.10
CA GLY A 150 12.57 13.45 1.06
C GLY A 150 13.06 12.04 1.43
N PRO A 151 14.37 11.84 1.71
CA PRO A 151 14.92 10.55 2.13
C PRO A 151 14.27 9.99 3.39
N LEU A 152 13.96 10.82 4.39
CA LEU A 152 13.29 10.40 5.62
C LEU A 152 11.90 9.82 5.32
N HIS A 153 11.06 10.55 4.57
CA HIS A 153 9.70 10.09 4.25
C HIS A 153 9.72 8.90 3.30
N LEU A 154 10.71 8.80 2.41
CA LEU A 154 10.90 7.61 1.58
C LEU A 154 11.20 6.36 2.43
N SER A 155 12.11 6.48 3.38
CA SER A 155 12.42 5.39 4.31
C SER A 155 11.19 4.98 5.12
N LEU A 156 10.42 5.96 5.60
CA LEU A 156 9.17 5.73 6.31
C LEU A 156 8.12 5.04 5.42
N ALA A 157 7.96 5.50 4.17
CA ALA A 157 7.02 4.89 3.22
C ALA A 157 7.37 3.42 2.92
N LEU A 158 8.66 3.10 2.74
CA LEU A 158 9.12 1.72 2.56
C LEU A 158 8.86 0.87 3.80
N ALA A 159 9.12 1.41 5.01
CA ALA A 159 8.83 0.73 6.27
C ALA A 159 7.31 0.49 6.44
N ILE A 160 6.47 1.46 6.09
CA ILE A 160 5.00 1.30 6.06
C ILE A 160 4.60 0.22 5.06
N GLY A 161 5.12 0.24 3.83
CA GLY A 161 4.86 -0.79 2.84
C GLY A 161 5.22 -2.20 3.33
N LEU A 162 6.41 -2.35 3.92
CA LEU A 162 6.85 -3.61 4.54
C LEU A 162 5.90 -4.04 5.66
N SER A 163 5.44 -3.11 6.49
CA SER A 163 4.51 -3.41 7.57
C SER A 163 3.19 -4.01 7.06
N ARG A 164 2.71 -3.58 5.87
CA ARG A 164 1.46 -4.09 5.27
C ARG A 164 1.61 -5.55 4.81
N VAL A 165 2.78 -5.92 4.28
CA VAL A 165 3.09 -7.31 3.93
C VAL A 165 3.26 -8.15 5.19
N TYR A 166 4.06 -7.69 6.15
CA TYR A 166 4.32 -8.39 7.41
C TYR A 166 3.03 -8.68 8.17
N LEU A 167 2.13 -7.72 8.29
CA LEU A 167 0.86 -7.86 8.97
C LEU A 167 -0.17 -8.68 8.18
N GLY A 168 0.14 -9.09 6.95
CA GLY A 168 -0.75 -9.88 6.10
C GLY A 168 -1.97 -9.11 5.58
N ALA A 169 -1.89 -7.81 5.54
CA ALA A 169 -2.96 -6.94 5.04
C ALA A 169 -2.99 -6.86 3.51
N HIS A 170 -1.82 -6.97 2.90
CA HIS A 170 -1.59 -6.83 1.46
C HIS A 170 -0.56 -7.83 0.95
N TYR A 171 -0.68 -8.22 -0.29
CA TYR A 171 0.38 -8.92 -1.00
C TYR A 171 1.52 -7.95 -1.39
N PRO A 172 2.76 -8.44 -1.61
CA PRO A 172 3.88 -7.61 -2.08
C PRO A 172 3.57 -6.79 -3.34
N LEU A 173 2.87 -7.37 -4.32
CA LEU A 173 2.46 -6.65 -5.55
C LEU A 173 1.47 -5.51 -5.27
N ASP A 174 0.58 -5.66 -4.28
CA ASP A 174 -0.32 -4.56 -3.89
C ASP A 174 0.48 -3.37 -3.37
N VAL A 175 1.56 -3.65 -2.63
CA VAL A 175 2.46 -2.63 -2.08
C VAL A 175 3.27 -1.96 -3.19
N ALA A 176 3.82 -2.75 -4.12
CA ALA A 176 4.54 -2.21 -5.27
C ALA A 176 3.64 -1.30 -6.14
N ALA A 177 2.42 -1.75 -6.44
CA ALA A 177 1.43 -0.95 -7.16
C ALA A 177 1.01 0.30 -6.37
N GLY A 178 0.89 0.20 -5.05
CA GLY A 178 0.68 1.34 -4.17
C GLY A 178 1.79 2.38 -4.29
N GLY A 179 3.05 1.94 -4.37
CA GLY A 179 4.19 2.81 -4.63
C GLY A 179 4.10 3.54 -5.98
N ALA A 180 3.69 2.83 -7.04
CA ALA A 180 3.48 3.45 -8.35
C ALA A 180 2.37 4.51 -8.33
N VAL A 181 1.24 4.22 -7.68
CA VAL A 181 0.16 5.19 -7.47
C VAL A 181 0.65 6.38 -6.66
N GLY A 182 1.44 6.13 -5.60
CA GLY A 182 2.04 7.18 -4.77
C GLY A 182 3.01 8.07 -5.56
N LEU A 183 3.82 7.49 -6.45
CA LEU A 183 4.70 8.26 -7.34
C LEU A 183 3.89 9.25 -8.20
N ILE A 184 2.85 8.77 -8.86
CA ILE A 184 1.99 9.60 -9.70
C ILE A 184 1.32 10.71 -8.87
N ALA A 185 0.75 10.37 -7.71
CA ALA A 185 0.08 11.31 -6.84
C ALA A 185 1.02 12.37 -6.26
N GLY A 186 2.23 11.97 -5.85
CA GLY A 186 3.23 12.90 -5.33
C GLY A 186 3.76 13.86 -6.38
N LEU A 187 4.00 13.38 -7.62
CA LEU A 187 4.37 14.23 -8.73
C LEU A 187 3.24 15.21 -9.10
N ALA A 188 1.99 14.74 -9.11
CA ALA A 188 0.83 15.61 -9.33
C ALA A 188 0.72 16.70 -8.26
N ALA A 189 0.89 16.36 -6.98
CA ALA A 189 0.89 17.34 -5.89
C ALA A 189 1.98 18.39 -6.05
N ARG A 190 3.19 17.99 -6.45
CA ARG A 190 4.31 18.95 -6.74
C ARG A 190 4.03 19.86 -7.90
N ALA A 191 3.28 19.41 -8.89
CA ALA A 191 2.93 20.23 -10.05
C ALA A 191 1.85 21.28 -9.72
N LEU A 192 1.13 21.12 -8.60
CA LEU A 192 0.11 22.08 -8.14
C LEU A 192 0.68 23.20 -7.28
N PHE A 193 1.86 23.02 -6.66
CA PHE A 193 2.48 23.92 -5.67
C PHE A 193 3.99 24.07 -5.88
#